data_54691709cbcdf08167e6aed00182d5b4
#
_entry.id   54691709cbcdf08167e6aed00182d5b4
#
_cell.length_a   1.000
_cell.length_b   1.000
_cell.length_c   1.000
_cell.angle_alpha   90.00
_cell.angle_beta   90.00
_cell.angle_gamma   90.00
#
_symmetry.space_group_name_H-M   'P 1'
#
loop_
_entity.id
_entity.type
_entity.pdbx_description
1 polymer ?
#
loop_
_entity_poly.entity_id
_entity_poly.type
_entity_poly.pdbx_seq_one_letter_code
_entity_poly.pdbx_strand_id
1 'polypeptide(L)'
;MSDRKALVDLWHERLMGAKLRLESAQNNLHEFLKENPVRTLSSADGHFAYRQAVKEEMVALQEYARVQRIYRDLTVYGIIPDDDELSKEAGAYG
;
A
#
# COMPACT_ATOMS: atom_id res chain seq x y z
N MET A 1 17.83 21.10 10.73
CA MET A 1 17.34 21.81 9.59
C MET A 1 15.94 21.40 9.24
N SER A 2 15.11 22.37 8.92
CA SER A 2 13.69 22.19 8.68
C SER A 2 13.40 21.23 7.52
N ASP A 3 14.25 21.23 6.50
CA ASP A 3 14.01 20.43 5.29
C ASP A 3 14.02 18.94 5.54
N ARG A 4 14.98 18.47 6.35
CA ARG A 4 15.06 17.05 6.67
C ARG A 4 13.86 16.61 7.52
N LYS A 5 13.50 17.42 8.50
CA LYS A 5 12.34 17.13 9.35
C LYS A 5 11.06 17.09 8.54
N ALA A 6 10.88 18.06 7.63
CA ALA A 6 9.71 18.12 6.78
C ALA A 6 9.61 16.86 5.90
N LEU A 7 10.76 16.41 5.38
CA LEU A 7 10.81 15.22 4.55
C LEU A 7 10.49 13.95 5.36
N VAL A 8 11.02 13.84 6.57
CA VAL A 8 10.71 12.71 7.47
C VAL A 8 9.22 12.71 7.79
N ASP A 9 8.65 13.86 8.11
CA ASP A 9 7.22 13.97 8.44
C ASP A 9 6.36 13.58 7.24
N LEU A 10 6.74 14.00 6.04
CA LEU A 10 6.02 13.65 4.82
C LEU A 10 6.00 12.14 4.59
N TRP A 11 7.15 11.50 4.69
CA TRP A 11 7.25 10.06 4.44
C TRP A 11 6.62 9.25 5.57
N HIS A 12 6.61 9.79 6.79
CA HIS A 12 5.87 9.16 7.89
C HIS A 12 4.37 9.17 7.60
N GLU A 13 3.83 10.28 7.10
CA GLU A 13 2.43 10.35 6.69
C GLU A 13 2.11 9.36 5.59
N ARG A 14 3.00 9.25 4.60
CA ARG A 14 2.82 8.29 3.51
C ARG A 14 2.86 6.86 4.00
N LEU A 15 3.72 6.59 4.97
CA LEU A 15 3.82 5.26 5.59
C LEU A 15 2.51 4.91 6.31
N MET A 16 1.97 5.84 7.07
CA MET A 16 0.70 5.61 7.77
C MET A 16 -0.43 5.42 6.78
N GLY A 17 -0.47 6.21 5.72
CA GLY A 17 -1.48 6.06 4.67
C GLY A 17 -1.39 4.72 3.96
N ALA A 18 -0.18 4.28 3.64
CA ALA A 18 0.04 2.99 3.00
C ALA A 18 -0.37 1.83 3.91
N LYS A 19 -0.09 1.96 5.20
CA LYS A 19 -0.49 0.96 6.20
C LYS A 19 -2.02 0.85 6.27
N LEU A 20 -2.70 1.98 6.29
CA LEU A 20 -4.17 1.99 6.32
C LEU A 20 -4.77 1.36 5.06
N ARG A 21 -4.18 1.65 3.90
CA ARG A 21 -4.63 1.04 2.64
C ARG A 21 -4.44 -0.47 2.66
N LEU A 22 -3.31 -0.94 3.20
CA LEU A 22 -3.05 -2.37 3.31
C LEU A 22 -4.05 -3.03 4.26
N GLU A 23 -4.27 -2.45 5.42
CA GLU A 23 -5.25 -2.97 6.38
C GLU A 23 -6.65 -3.01 5.77
N SER A 24 -7.04 -1.98 5.05
CA SER A 24 -8.33 -1.92 4.37
C SER A 24 -8.46 -3.02 3.32
N ALA A 25 -7.42 -3.23 2.52
CA ALA A 25 -7.42 -4.27 1.49
C ALA A 25 -7.49 -5.68 2.11
N GLN A 26 -6.76 -5.88 3.22
CA GLN A 26 -6.80 -7.15 3.94
C GLN A 26 -8.18 -7.41 4.53
N ASN A 27 -8.79 -6.40 5.11
CA ASN A 27 -10.13 -6.51 5.67
C ASN A 27 -11.16 -6.79 4.58
N ASN A 28 -11.03 -6.13 3.42
CA ASN A 28 -11.95 -6.35 2.31
C ASN A 28 -11.85 -7.78 1.80
N LEU A 29 -10.65 -8.33 1.67
CA LEU A 29 -10.46 -9.71 1.25
C LEU A 29 -11.02 -10.67 2.29
N HIS A 30 -10.75 -10.41 3.56
CA HIS A 30 -11.26 -11.24 4.66
C HIS A 30 -12.80 -11.27 4.68
N GLU A 31 -13.42 -10.10 4.57
CA GLU A 31 -14.88 -9.99 4.55
C GLU A 31 -15.47 -10.68 3.31
N PHE A 32 -14.80 -10.54 2.16
CA PHE A 32 -15.23 -11.20 0.94
C PHE A 32 -15.24 -12.72 1.12
N LEU A 33 -14.15 -13.28 1.67
CA LEU A 33 -14.05 -14.72 1.88
C LEU A 33 -15.06 -15.22 2.91
N LYS A 34 -15.37 -14.41 3.92
CA LYS A 34 -16.34 -14.73 4.95
C LYS A 34 -17.75 -14.79 4.38
N GLU A 35 -18.08 -13.86 3.47
CA GLU A 35 -19.41 -13.74 2.89
C GLU A 35 -19.62 -14.67 1.68
N ASN A 36 -18.53 -15.14 1.06
CA ASN A 36 -18.60 -15.92 -0.17
C ASN A 36 -17.98 -17.31 0.04
N PRO A 37 -18.79 -18.34 0.25
CA PRO A 37 -18.28 -19.71 0.40
C PRO A 37 -17.50 -20.17 -0.82
N VAL A 38 -16.64 -21.16 -0.63
CA VAL A 38 -15.75 -21.68 -1.68
C VAL A 38 -16.50 -22.00 -2.97
N ARG A 39 -17.69 -22.58 -2.86
CA ARG A 39 -18.50 -22.92 -4.04
C ARG A 39 -18.96 -21.69 -4.83
N THR A 40 -19.12 -20.55 -4.17
CA THR A 40 -19.43 -19.29 -4.85
C THR A 40 -18.22 -18.80 -5.65
N LEU A 41 -17.01 -19.08 -5.15
CA LEU A 41 -15.77 -18.69 -5.82
C LEU A 41 -15.55 -19.45 -7.12
N SER A 42 -16.21 -20.59 -7.30
CA SER A 42 -16.09 -21.36 -8.53
C SER A 42 -16.92 -20.79 -9.69
N SER A 43 -17.85 -19.86 -9.39
CA SER A 43 -18.57 -19.15 -10.45
C SER A 43 -17.65 -18.11 -11.09
N ALA A 44 -17.97 -17.71 -12.33
CA ALA A 44 -17.18 -16.73 -13.06
C ALA A 44 -17.11 -15.41 -12.32
N ASP A 45 -18.24 -14.92 -11.82
CA ASP A 45 -18.32 -13.64 -11.10
C ASP A 45 -17.59 -13.69 -9.75
N GLY A 46 -17.77 -14.78 -9.01
CA GLY A 46 -17.12 -14.96 -7.71
C GLY A 46 -15.61 -15.06 -7.85
N HIS A 47 -15.15 -15.77 -8.90
CA HIS A 47 -13.73 -15.92 -9.17
C HIS A 47 -13.09 -14.57 -9.54
N PHE A 48 -13.77 -13.79 -10.37
CA PHE A 48 -13.30 -12.47 -10.77
C PHE A 48 -13.19 -11.55 -9.54
N ALA A 49 -14.22 -11.51 -8.70
CA ALA A 49 -14.22 -10.68 -7.51
C ALA A 49 -13.11 -11.08 -6.53
N TYR A 50 -12.88 -12.39 -6.38
CA TYR A 50 -11.81 -12.89 -5.52
C TYR A 50 -10.44 -12.43 -6.03
N ARG A 51 -10.20 -12.58 -7.34
CA ARG A 51 -8.93 -12.17 -7.94
C ARG A 51 -8.69 -10.68 -7.79
N GLN A 52 -9.74 -9.85 -7.91
CA GLN A 52 -9.63 -8.41 -7.72
C GLN A 52 -9.25 -8.07 -6.27
N ALA A 53 -9.87 -8.74 -5.30
CA ALA A 53 -9.56 -8.50 -3.88
C ALA A 53 -8.12 -8.89 -3.56
N VAL A 54 -7.65 -10.03 -4.08
CA VAL A 54 -6.26 -10.48 -3.91
C VAL A 54 -5.29 -9.50 -4.55
N LYS A 55 -5.60 -9.02 -5.75
CA LYS A 55 -4.76 -8.07 -6.47
C LYS A 55 -4.64 -6.75 -5.68
N GLU A 56 -5.75 -6.26 -5.14
CA GLU A 56 -5.74 -5.03 -4.35
C GLU A 56 -4.87 -5.18 -3.12
N GLU A 57 -4.94 -6.32 -2.44
CA GLU A 57 -4.08 -6.58 -1.29
C GLU A 57 -2.61 -6.61 -1.70
N MET A 58 -2.28 -7.28 -2.80
CA MET A 58 -0.91 -7.37 -3.28
C MET A 58 -0.34 -6.00 -3.64
N VAL A 59 -1.14 -5.16 -4.32
CA VAL A 59 -0.71 -3.82 -4.69
C VAL A 59 -0.48 -2.98 -3.43
N ALA A 60 -1.39 -3.07 -2.47
CA ALA A 60 -1.26 -2.32 -1.21
C ALA A 60 -0.04 -2.78 -0.41
N LEU A 61 0.24 -4.09 -0.41
CA LEU A 61 1.40 -4.64 0.28
C LEU A 61 2.71 -4.17 -0.36
N GLN A 62 2.78 -4.20 -1.67
CA GLN A 62 3.97 -3.72 -2.40
C GLN A 62 4.21 -2.23 -2.14
N GLU A 63 3.16 -1.45 -2.12
CA GLU A 63 3.25 -0.02 -1.84
C GLU A 63 3.71 0.23 -0.41
N TYR A 64 3.17 -0.50 0.54
CA TYR A 64 3.59 -0.37 1.94
C TYR A 64 5.07 -0.73 2.09
N ALA A 65 5.51 -1.82 1.48
CA ALA A 65 6.90 -2.25 1.55
C ALA A 65 7.85 -1.21 0.93
N ARG A 66 7.44 -0.60 -0.19
CA ARG A 66 8.22 0.44 -0.86
C ARG A 66 8.38 1.67 0.03
N VAL A 67 7.27 2.17 0.57
CA VAL A 67 7.27 3.36 1.42
C VAL A 67 8.04 3.08 2.72
N GLN A 68 7.87 1.89 3.30
CA GLN A 68 8.59 1.50 4.51
C GLN A 68 10.10 1.50 4.29
N ARG A 69 10.55 0.98 3.16
CA ARG A 69 11.97 0.99 2.81
C ARG A 69 12.50 2.42 2.69
N ILE A 70 11.77 3.28 2.00
CA ILE A 70 12.17 4.67 1.82
C ILE A 70 12.23 5.39 3.17
N TYR A 71 11.24 5.19 4.00
CA TYR A 71 11.21 5.83 5.32
C TYR A 71 12.37 5.35 6.20
N ARG A 72 12.64 4.06 6.18
CA ARG A 72 13.78 3.49 6.91
C ARG A 72 15.11 4.07 6.42
N ASP A 73 15.30 4.10 5.10
CA ASP A 73 16.54 4.62 4.52
C ASP A 73 16.74 6.08 4.88
N LEU A 74 15.65 6.85 4.90
CA LEU A 74 15.70 8.26 5.26
C LEU A 74 16.02 8.46 6.75
N THR A 75 15.35 7.71 7.63
CA THR A 75 15.48 7.93 9.08
C THR A 75 16.70 7.26 9.69
N VAL A 76 17.06 6.08 9.22
CA VAL A 76 18.16 5.30 9.78
C VAL A 76 19.49 5.65 9.10
N TYR A 77 19.51 5.77 7.78
CA TYR A 77 20.74 5.96 7.01
C TYR A 77 20.90 7.35 6.43
N GLY A 78 19.90 8.21 6.57
CA GLY A 78 19.98 9.58 6.04
C GLY A 78 19.91 9.65 4.52
N ILE A 79 19.43 8.61 3.86
CA ILE A 79 19.33 8.56 2.40
C ILE A 79 18.07 9.30 1.96
N ILE A 80 18.26 10.37 1.17
CA ILE A 80 17.15 11.18 0.66
C ILE A 80 16.52 10.47 -0.53
N PRO A 81 15.17 10.27 -0.55
CA PRO A 81 14.52 9.70 -1.73
C PRO A 81 14.77 10.56 -2.96
N ASP A 82 14.95 9.91 -4.12
CA ASP A 82 15.22 10.64 -5.35
C ASP A 82 13.92 11.17 -5.97
N ASP A 83 14.07 11.98 -7.03
CA ASP A 83 12.93 12.60 -7.70
C ASP A 83 11.99 11.56 -8.32
N ASP A 84 12.54 10.43 -8.78
CA ASP A 84 11.73 9.36 -9.35
C ASP A 84 10.78 8.75 -8.32
N GLU A 85 11.25 8.57 -7.09
CA GLU A 85 10.41 8.07 -6.01
C GLU A 85 9.31 9.06 -5.64
N LEU A 86 9.65 10.35 -5.61
CA LEU A 86 8.68 11.41 -5.35
C LEU A 86 7.66 11.49 -6.48
N SER A 87 8.10 11.34 -7.73
CA SER A 87 7.22 11.36 -8.90
C SER A 87 6.25 10.18 -8.91
N LYS A 88 6.71 8.99 -8.50
CA LYS A 88 5.85 7.81 -8.40
C LYS A 88 4.73 8.03 -7.40
N GLU A 89 5.03 8.65 -6.25
CA GLU A 89 4.02 8.97 -5.26
C GLU A 89 2.99 9.95 -5.80
N ALA A 90 3.46 11.01 -6.47
CA ALA A 90 2.57 11.99 -7.08
C ALA A 90 1.69 11.34 -8.16
N GLY A 91 2.27 10.46 -8.98
CA GLY A 91 1.57 9.77 -10.05
C GLY A 91 0.49 8.82 -9.55
N ALA A 92 0.66 8.26 -8.36
CA ALA A 92 -0.31 7.32 -7.79
C ALA A 92 -1.66 7.99 -7.52
N TYR A 93 -1.68 9.31 -7.37
CA TYR A 93 -2.89 10.08 -7.05
C TYR A 93 -3.35 10.97 -8.18
N GLY A 94 -2.63 10.95 -9.30
CA GLY A 94 -2.91 11.84 -10.43
C GLY A 94 -3.95 11.37 -11.41
#